data_894dfd7d6172385836c5f9ef0e553077
#
_entry.id   894dfd7d6172385836c5f9ef0e553077
#
_cell.length_a   1.000
_cell.length_b   1.000
_cell.length_c   1.000
_cell.angle_alpha   90.00
_cell.angle_beta   90.00
_cell.angle_gamma   90.00
#
_symmetry.space_group_name_H-M   'P 1'
#
loop_
_entity.id
_entity.type
_entity.pdbx_description
1 polymer ?
#
loop_
_entity_poly.entity_id
_entity_poly.type
_entity_poly.pdbx_seq_one_letter_code
_entity_poly.pdbx_strand_id
1 'polypeptide(L)'
;MENQQLQEFITKASPEAQVAMGKQYLEISVDAKDLMGIATLLKESKEMLFDYLFCQSAVDFVSHLTIVYHLESTTFRHRVVLKAKIADTIKPEINSVYNLWMGAEYHEREIFDLFGVNFINHPDLRKMFLDADWVGYPLRKDYKDEINMVER
;
A
#
# COMPACT_ATOMS: atom_id res chain seq x y z
N MET A 1 -3.71 -10.01 20.85
CA MET A 1 -3.62 -11.30 20.09
C MET A 1 -2.15 -11.52 19.76
N GLU A 2 -1.64 -12.71 20.01
CA GLU A 2 -0.27 -13.05 19.61
C GLU A 2 -0.18 -13.19 18.08
N ASN A 3 1.00 -12.97 17.50
CA ASN A 3 1.20 -13.00 16.06
C ASN A 3 0.75 -14.32 15.39
N GLN A 4 0.92 -15.46 16.09
CA GLN A 4 0.45 -16.75 15.58
C GLN A 4 -1.07 -16.82 15.46
N GLN A 5 -1.80 -16.37 16.46
CA GLN A 5 -3.26 -16.34 16.46
C GLN A 5 -3.78 -15.40 15.36
N LEU A 6 -3.11 -14.26 15.19
CA LEU A 6 -3.44 -13.29 14.14
C LEU A 6 -3.20 -13.89 12.74
N GLN A 7 -2.08 -14.58 12.56
CA GLN A 7 -1.75 -15.27 11.32
C GLN A 7 -2.80 -16.34 10.97
N GLU A 8 -3.15 -17.20 11.92
CA GLU A 8 -4.16 -18.26 11.73
C GLU A 8 -5.53 -17.67 11.38
N PHE A 9 -5.92 -16.60 12.06
CA PHE A 9 -7.20 -15.92 11.82
C PHE A 9 -7.26 -15.33 10.41
N ILE A 10 -6.22 -14.60 9.99
CA ILE A 10 -6.17 -13.99 8.66
C ILE A 10 -6.12 -15.06 7.56
N THR A 11 -5.30 -16.08 7.71
CA THR A 11 -5.19 -17.19 6.74
C THR A 11 -6.52 -17.90 6.55
N LYS A 12 -7.27 -18.10 7.63
CA LYS A 12 -8.59 -18.74 7.57
C LYS A 12 -9.65 -17.84 6.91
N ALA A 13 -9.59 -16.54 7.18
CA ALA A 13 -10.59 -15.57 6.70
C ALA A 13 -10.33 -15.13 5.24
N SER A 14 -9.08 -15.14 4.80
CA SER A 14 -8.66 -14.73 3.45
C SER A 14 -7.65 -15.73 2.87
N PRO A 15 -8.11 -16.82 2.26
CA PRO A 15 -7.24 -17.85 1.68
C PRO A 15 -6.35 -17.33 0.53
N GLU A 16 -6.75 -16.25 -0.13
CA GLU A 16 -6.00 -15.58 -1.18
C GLU A 16 -4.78 -14.80 -0.67
N ALA A 17 -4.76 -14.50 0.62
CA ALA A 17 -3.67 -13.77 1.24
C ALA A 17 -2.52 -14.70 1.65
N GLN A 18 -1.30 -14.33 1.31
CA GLN A 18 -0.10 -14.98 1.81
C GLN A 18 0.32 -14.29 3.10
N VAL A 19 0.30 -14.99 4.21
CA VAL A 19 0.62 -14.46 5.53
C VAL A 19 1.89 -15.11 6.06
N ALA A 20 2.89 -14.29 6.38
CA ALA A 20 4.18 -14.76 6.88
C ALA A 20 4.73 -13.81 7.94
N MET A 21 5.54 -14.33 8.84
CA MET A 21 6.26 -13.49 9.78
C MET A 21 7.42 -12.78 9.09
N GLY A 22 7.38 -11.46 9.01
CA GLY A 22 8.46 -10.63 8.52
C GLY A 22 9.55 -10.39 9.57
N LYS A 23 10.50 -9.50 9.28
CA LYS A 23 11.59 -9.17 10.21
C LYS A 23 11.09 -8.51 11.50
N GLN A 24 10.04 -7.73 11.42
CA GLN A 24 9.54 -6.93 12.52
C GLN A 24 8.04 -7.14 12.79
N TYR A 25 7.26 -7.25 11.73
CA TYR A 25 5.81 -7.38 11.81
C TYR A 25 5.32 -8.59 11.00
N LEU A 26 4.11 -9.03 11.28
CA LEU A 26 3.39 -9.96 10.43
C LEU A 26 3.12 -9.29 9.08
N GLU A 27 3.48 -9.96 8.00
CA GLU A 27 3.31 -9.47 6.63
C GLU A 27 2.19 -10.23 5.93
N ILE A 28 1.30 -9.48 5.28
CA ILE A 28 0.17 -9.99 4.53
C ILE A 28 0.36 -9.55 3.08
N SER A 29 0.49 -10.47 2.15
CA SER A 29 0.68 -10.16 0.73
C SER A 29 -0.53 -10.60 -0.08
N VAL A 30 -1.06 -9.70 -0.90
CA VAL A 30 -2.21 -9.92 -1.78
C VAL A 30 -1.97 -9.29 -3.15
N ASP A 31 -2.73 -9.73 -4.16
CA ASP A 31 -2.82 -8.98 -5.42
C ASP A 31 -3.69 -7.73 -5.25
N ALA A 32 -3.45 -6.71 -6.08
CA ALA A 32 -4.18 -5.44 -6.02
C ALA A 32 -5.71 -5.61 -6.09
N LYS A 33 -6.20 -6.60 -6.83
CA LYS A 33 -7.64 -6.92 -6.96
C LYS A 33 -8.28 -7.35 -5.63
N ASP A 34 -7.50 -7.98 -4.74
CA ASP A 34 -7.97 -8.54 -3.47
C ASP A 34 -7.79 -7.57 -2.30
N LEU A 35 -7.17 -6.42 -2.55
CA LEU A 35 -6.85 -5.41 -1.52
C LEU A 35 -8.06 -5.02 -0.68
N MET A 36 -9.17 -4.66 -1.33
CA MET A 36 -10.33 -4.12 -0.60
C MET A 36 -10.98 -5.15 0.32
N GLY A 37 -10.99 -6.41 -0.10
CA GLY A 37 -11.50 -7.51 0.74
C GLY A 37 -10.72 -7.65 2.03
N ILE A 38 -9.39 -7.78 1.92
CA ILE A 38 -8.53 -7.93 3.09
C ILE A 38 -8.46 -6.66 3.94
N ALA A 39 -8.41 -5.48 3.32
CA ALA A 39 -8.38 -4.21 4.04
C ALA A 39 -9.64 -3.99 4.88
N THR A 40 -10.80 -4.29 4.33
CA THR A 40 -12.08 -4.22 5.05
C THR A 40 -12.12 -5.21 6.21
N LEU A 41 -11.69 -6.45 5.97
CA LEU A 41 -11.60 -7.47 7.01
C LEU A 41 -10.70 -7.01 8.18
N LEU A 42 -9.51 -6.49 7.88
CA LEU A 42 -8.58 -6.01 8.90
C LEU A 42 -9.14 -4.86 9.72
N LYS A 43 -9.86 -3.94 9.08
CA LYS A 43 -10.46 -2.79 9.77
C LYS A 43 -11.69 -3.14 10.60
N GLU A 44 -12.61 -3.93 10.05
CA GLU A 44 -13.94 -4.14 10.63
C GLU A 44 -14.04 -5.33 11.58
N SER A 45 -13.08 -6.26 11.52
CA SER A 45 -13.05 -7.41 12.42
C SER A 45 -12.90 -6.96 13.88
N LYS A 46 -13.82 -7.39 14.73
CA LYS A 46 -13.81 -7.07 16.17
C LYS A 46 -12.60 -7.63 16.91
N GLU A 47 -12.01 -8.69 16.37
CA GLU A 47 -10.84 -9.36 16.91
C GLU A 47 -9.53 -8.66 16.54
N MET A 48 -9.54 -7.88 15.46
CA MET A 48 -8.32 -7.24 14.92
C MET A 48 -8.34 -5.73 15.04
N LEU A 49 -9.41 -5.06 14.59
CA LEU A 49 -9.63 -3.61 14.67
C LEU A 49 -8.40 -2.79 14.26
N PHE A 50 -7.88 -3.01 13.03
CA PHE A 50 -6.81 -2.18 12.50
C PHE A 50 -7.35 -0.81 12.08
N ASP A 51 -7.53 0.07 13.05
CA ASP A 51 -8.17 1.37 12.89
C ASP A 51 -7.21 2.49 12.48
N TYR A 52 -5.88 2.25 12.53
CA TYR A 52 -4.89 3.26 12.25
C TYR A 52 -3.92 2.85 11.13
N LEU A 53 -3.94 3.58 10.04
CA LEU A 53 -2.93 3.55 8.97
C LEU A 53 -1.86 4.60 9.29
N PHE A 54 -0.68 4.17 9.73
CA PHE A 54 0.37 5.11 10.13
C PHE A 54 1.45 5.34 9.08
N CYS A 55 1.52 4.50 8.04
CA CYS A 55 2.40 4.70 6.89
C CYS A 55 1.86 3.96 5.67
N GLN A 56 1.97 4.60 4.51
CA GLN A 56 1.71 3.99 3.22
C GLN A 56 2.80 4.42 2.25
N SER A 57 3.39 3.47 1.54
CA SER A 57 4.47 3.72 0.59
C SER A 57 4.37 2.79 -0.61
N ALA A 58 5.21 3.01 -1.62
CA ALA A 58 5.32 2.15 -2.78
C ALA A 58 6.76 1.69 -2.96
N VAL A 59 6.92 0.50 -3.54
CA VAL A 59 8.21 -0.07 -3.92
C VAL A 59 8.14 -0.52 -5.38
N ASP A 60 9.10 -0.09 -6.18
CA ASP A 60 9.25 -0.54 -7.56
C ASP A 60 10.23 -1.71 -7.61
N PHE A 61 9.73 -2.90 -8.00
CA PHE A 61 10.52 -4.12 -8.21
C PHE A 61 10.90 -4.34 -9.68
N VAL A 62 10.69 -3.36 -10.55
CA VAL A 62 10.86 -3.44 -12.01
C VAL A 62 9.79 -4.29 -12.69
N SER A 63 9.61 -5.54 -12.24
CA SER A 63 8.58 -6.47 -12.78
C SER A 63 7.16 -6.14 -12.32
N HIS A 64 7.03 -5.47 -11.19
CA HIS A 64 5.76 -5.06 -10.58
C HIS A 64 5.98 -3.93 -9.58
N LEU A 65 4.91 -3.26 -9.20
CA LEU A 65 4.87 -2.33 -8.07
C LEU A 65 4.19 -2.99 -6.87
N THR A 66 4.61 -2.61 -5.68
CA THR A 66 3.95 -3.04 -4.44
C THR A 66 3.60 -1.82 -3.60
N ILE A 67 2.35 -1.70 -3.21
CA ILE A 67 1.92 -0.72 -2.22
C ILE A 67 2.00 -1.36 -0.85
N VAL A 68 2.64 -0.69 0.08
CA VAL A 68 2.91 -1.16 1.44
C VAL A 68 2.14 -0.32 2.44
N TYR A 69 1.27 -0.95 3.19
CA TYR A 69 0.43 -0.32 4.22
C TYR A 69 0.88 -0.81 5.59
N HIS A 70 1.21 0.12 6.47
CA HIS A 70 1.52 -0.17 7.86
C HIS A 70 0.31 0.16 8.73
N LEU A 71 -0.26 -0.86 9.33
CA LEU A 71 -1.50 -0.78 10.09
C LEU A 71 -1.27 -1.11 11.55
N GLU A 72 -1.94 -0.38 12.42
CA GLU A 72 -1.96 -0.61 13.86
C GLU A 72 -3.39 -0.66 14.38
N SER A 73 -3.65 -1.54 15.33
CA SER A 73 -4.83 -1.48 16.16
C SER A 73 -4.53 -0.63 17.40
N THR A 74 -5.17 0.52 17.53
CA THR A 74 -4.99 1.38 18.71
C THR A 74 -5.56 0.75 19.98
N THR A 75 -6.54 -0.16 19.83
CA THR A 75 -7.15 -0.91 20.92
C THR A 75 -6.28 -2.06 21.40
N PHE A 76 -5.84 -2.92 20.49
CA PHE A 76 -5.11 -4.15 20.83
C PHE A 76 -3.59 -4.00 20.76
N ARG A 77 -3.09 -2.87 20.25
CA ARG A 77 -1.65 -2.54 20.15
C ARG A 77 -0.82 -3.53 19.33
N HIS A 78 -1.45 -4.24 18.40
CA HIS A 78 -0.73 -5.06 17.42
C HIS A 78 -0.59 -4.34 16.08
N ARG A 79 0.41 -4.74 15.31
CA ARG A 79 0.77 -4.13 14.04
C ARG A 79 0.95 -5.17 12.95
N VAL A 80 0.57 -4.82 11.72
CA VAL A 80 0.81 -5.64 10.54
C VAL A 80 1.27 -4.78 9.38
N VAL A 81 1.89 -5.42 8.40
CA VAL A 81 2.22 -4.83 7.11
C VAL A 81 1.40 -5.54 6.04
N LEU A 82 0.53 -4.80 5.36
CA LEU A 82 -0.23 -5.28 4.21
C LEU A 82 0.49 -4.82 2.94
N LYS A 83 0.77 -5.76 2.04
CA LYS A 83 1.46 -5.55 0.78
C LYS A 83 0.52 -5.91 -0.38
N ALA A 84 0.20 -4.95 -1.23
CA ALA A 84 -0.63 -5.16 -2.40
C ALA A 84 0.21 -5.06 -3.68
N LYS A 85 0.25 -6.13 -4.46
CA LYS A 85 1.03 -6.23 -5.69
C LYS A 85 0.23 -5.73 -6.89
N ILE A 86 0.81 -4.80 -7.64
CA ILE A 86 0.31 -4.31 -8.93
C ILE A 86 1.18 -4.90 -10.03
N ALA A 87 0.63 -5.79 -10.84
CA ALA A 87 1.37 -6.46 -11.90
C ALA A 87 1.62 -5.56 -13.13
N ASP A 88 0.67 -4.67 -13.45
CA ASP A 88 0.81 -3.72 -14.54
C ASP A 88 1.66 -2.52 -14.13
N THR A 89 2.86 -2.42 -14.71
CA THR A 89 3.79 -1.32 -14.44
C THR A 89 3.63 -0.15 -15.43
N ILE A 90 2.88 -0.33 -16.50
CA ILE A 90 2.66 0.71 -17.52
C ILE A 90 1.51 1.63 -17.10
N LYS A 91 0.40 1.04 -16.68
CA LYS A 91 -0.77 1.73 -16.14
C LYS A 91 -1.11 1.18 -14.75
N PRO A 92 -0.25 1.40 -13.76
CA PRO A 92 -0.49 0.84 -12.43
C PRO A 92 -1.69 1.52 -11.77
N GLU A 93 -2.66 0.73 -11.36
CA GLU A 93 -3.83 1.21 -10.66
C GLU A 93 -4.26 0.25 -9.55
N ILE A 94 -4.82 0.80 -8.51
CA ILE A 94 -5.28 0.09 -7.32
C ILE A 94 -6.40 0.91 -6.65
N ASN A 95 -7.30 0.25 -5.95
CA ASN A 95 -8.33 0.97 -5.21
C ASN A 95 -7.73 1.82 -4.08
N SER A 96 -8.25 3.04 -3.92
CA SER A 96 -7.97 3.88 -2.75
C SER A 96 -8.54 3.23 -1.49
N VAL A 97 -7.79 3.31 -0.40
CA VAL A 97 -8.24 2.89 0.93
C VAL A 97 -8.72 4.08 1.79
N TYR A 98 -8.92 5.23 1.19
CA TYR A 98 -9.36 6.45 1.86
C TYR A 98 -10.63 6.25 2.70
N ASN A 99 -11.61 5.51 2.18
CA ASN A 99 -12.86 5.24 2.89
C ASN A 99 -12.67 4.38 4.15
N LEU A 100 -11.61 3.60 4.22
CA LEU A 100 -11.25 2.82 5.40
C LEU A 100 -10.36 3.62 6.35
N TRP A 101 -9.38 4.34 5.81
CA TRP A 101 -8.44 5.15 6.58
C TRP A 101 -8.25 6.50 5.90
N MET A 102 -8.85 7.55 6.45
CA MET A 102 -8.78 8.90 5.86
C MET A 102 -7.34 9.43 5.72
N GLY A 103 -6.43 8.98 6.57
CA GLY A 103 -5.00 9.31 6.48
C GLY A 103 -4.32 8.85 5.19
N ALA A 104 -4.93 7.94 4.45
CA ALA A 104 -4.44 7.49 3.14
C ALA A 104 -4.45 8.62 2.09
N GLU A 105 -5.28 9.65 2.23
CA GLU A 105 -5.44 10.71 1.23
C GLU A 105 -4.11 11.28 0.74
N TYR A 106 -3.28 11.72 1.65
CA TYR A 106 -2.01 12.35 1.31
C TYR A 106 -0.93 11.34 0.91
N HIS A 107 -0.90 10.18 1.53
CA HIS A 107 0.02 9.11 1.14
C HIS A 107 -0.24 8.62 -0.29
N GLU A 108 -1.50 8.46 -0.67
CA GLU A 108 -1.87 8.04 -2.01
C GLU A 108 -1.56 9.12 -3.06
N ARG A 109 -1.75 10.38 -2.73
CA ARG A 109 -1.33 11.50 -3.60
C ARG A 109 0.18 11.53 -3.79
N GLU A 110 0.97 11.30 -2.74
CA GLU A 110 2.43 11.20 -2.84
C GLU A 110 2.85 10.06 -3.77
N ILE A 111 2.26 8.89 -3.61
CA ILE A 111 2.55 7.72 -4.46
C ILE A 111 2.11 7.97 -5.91
N PHE A 112 0.96 8.58 -6.12
CA PHE A 112 0.50 9.00 -7.44
C PHE A 112 1.51 9.94 -8.10
N ASP A 113 1.98 10.95 -7.38
CA ASP A 113 2.89 11.97 -7.88
C ASP A 113 4.27 11.40 -8.25
N LEU A 114 4.85 10.55 -7.40
CA LEU A 114 6.22 10.08 -7.51
C LEU A 114 6.39 8.72 -8.21
N PHE A 115 5.37 7.87 -8.22
CA PHE A 115 5.37 6.54 -8.85
C PHE A 115 4.38 6.39 -10.01
N GLY A 116 3.43 7.29 -10.15
CA GLY A 116 2.42 7.23 -11.21
C GLY A 116 1.33 6.19 -11.00
N VAL A 117 1.07 5.78 -9.76
CA VAL A 117 -0.02 4.84 -9.44
C VAL A 117 -1.35 5.59 -9.39
N ASN A 118 -2.32 5.14 -10.16
CA ASN A 118 -3.68 5.66 -10.11
C ASN A 118 -4.47 4.98 -8.99
N PHE A 119 -4.95 5.77 -8.02
CA PHE A 119 -5.80 5.27 -6.94
C PHE A 119 -7.27 5.47 -7.29
N ILE A 120 -7.95 4.38 -7.62
CA ILE A 120 -9.36 4.37 -8.02
C ILE A 120 -10.23 4.79 -6.84
N ASN A 121 -11.18 5.70 -7.07
CA ASN A 121 -12.07 6.29 -6.07
C ASN A 121 -11.38 7.17 -5.01
N HIS A 122 -10.19 7.66 -5.29
CA HIS A 122 -9.57 8.68 -4.45
C HIS A 122 -10.37 10.00 -4.53
N PRO A 123 -10.59 10.71 -3.41
CA PRO A 123 -11.43 11.92 -3.40
C PRO A 123 -10.81 13.11 -4.13
N ASP A 124 -9.47 13.21 -4.20
CA ASP A 124 -8.77 14.36 -4.80
C ASP A 124 -7.35 13.95 -5.22
N LEU A 125 -7.24 13.11 -6.27
CA LEU A 125 -5.96 12.60 -6.76
C LEU A 125 -5.28 13.63 -7.68
N ARG A 126 -4.36 14.40 -7.11
CA ARG A 126 -3.56 15.42 -7.80
C ARG A 126 -2.15 15.49 -7.26
N LYS A 127 -1.25 16.09 -8.03
CA LYS A 127 0.15 16.28 -7.63
C LYS A 127 0.28 17.07 -6.33
N MET A 128 1.30 16.74 -5.53
CA MET A 128 1.65 17.38 -4.27
C MET A 128 2.99 18.09 -4.31
N PHE A 129 4.03 17.41 -4.79
CA PHE A 129 5.43 17.83 -4.71
C PHE A 129 5.97 18.31 -6.04
N LEU A 130 5.56 17.68 -7.15
CA LEU A 130 6.03 18.00 -8.47
C LEU A 130 5.21 19.12 -9.10
N ASP A 131 5.84 19.89 -9.99
CA ASP A 131 5.16 20.89 -10.81
C ASP A 131 4.13 20.25 -11.72
N ALA A 132 3.09 20.99 -12.08
CA ALA A 132 1.98 20.48 -12.89
C ALA A 132 2.43 19.99 -14.29
N ASP A 133 3.51 20.56 -14.83
CA ASP A 133 4.11 20.22 -16.11
C ASP A 133 5.25 19.20 -16.03
N TRP A 134 5.55 18.66 -14.84
CA TRP A 134 6.59 17.66 -14.65
C TRP A 134 6.30 16.41 -15.46
N VAL A 135 7.31 15.93 -16.20
CA VAL A 135 7.23 14.72 -17.02
C VAL A 135 7.91 13.55 -16.32
N GLY A 136 7.19 12.44 -16.19
CA GLY A 136 7.68 11.21 -15.58
C GLY A 136 7.48 11.14 -14.07
N TYR A 137 7.94 10.03 -13.50
CA TYR A 137 7.76 9.67 -12.09
C TYR A 137 9.11 9.38 -11.45
N PRO A 138 9.66 10.32 -10.64
CA PRO A 138 11.06 10.29 -10.22
C PRO A 138 11.47 9.10 -9.37
N LEU A 139 10.54 8.46 -8.65
CA LEU A 139 10.87 7.30 -7.80
C LEU A 139 10.73 5.96 -8.52
N ARG A 140 10.33 5.97 -9.79
CA ARG A 140 10.37 4.77 -10.64
C ARG A 140 11.80 4.44 -11.02
N LYS A 141 12.14 3.14 -11.08
CA LYS A 141 13.48 2.67 -11.49
C LYS A 141 13.78 2.90 -12.98
N ASP A 142 12.74 3.07 -13.79
CA ASP A 142 12.86 3.39 -15.21
C ASP A 142 12.91 4.90 -15.50
N TYR A 143 12.81 5.75 -14.46
CA TYR A 143 12.90 7.20 -14.62
C TYR A 143 14.31 7.63 -15.06
N LYS A 144 14.35 8.51 -16.06
CA LYS A 144 15.57 9.12 -16.58
C LYS A 144 15.43 10.62 -16.69
N ASP A 145 16.44 11.32 -16.22
CA ASP A 145 16.56 12.77 -16.35
C ASP A 145 18.02 13.06 -16.72
N GLU A 146 18.25 13.39 -17.99
CA GLU A 146 19.61 13.61 -18.54
C GLU A 146 20.31 14.85 -17.94
N ILE A 147 19.54 15.76 -17.35
CA ILE A 147 20.06 17.02 -16.79
C ILE A 147 20.45 16.86 -15.32
N ASN A 148 19.61 16.21 -14.52
CA ASN A 148 19.72 16.19 -13.06
C ASN A 148 20.21 14.87 -12.47
N MET A 149 20.18 13.77 -13.26
CA MET A 149 20.65 12.48 -12.80
C MET A 149 22.08 12.21 -13.25
N VAL A 150 22.94 11.86 -12.31
CA VAL A 150 24.29 11.37 -12.57
C VAL A 150 24.26 9.85 -12.51
N GLU A 151 24.45 9.18 -13.65
CA GLU A 151 24.67 7.73 -13.69
C GLU A 151 26.06 7.42 -13.11
N ARG A 152 26.13 6.54 -12.11
CA ARG A 152 27.36 6.06 -11.49
C ARG A 152 27.63 4.62 -11.90
#